data_0f8da846d59ded812ab466ff7aa8d695
#
_entry.id   0f8da846d59ded812ab466ff7aa8d695
#
_cell.length_a   1.000
_cell.length_b   1.000
_cell.length_c   1.000
_cell.angle_alpha   90.00
_cell.angle_beta   90.00
_cell.angle_gamma   90.00
#
_symmetry.space_group_name_H-M   'P 1'
#
loop_
_entity.id
_entity.type
_entity.pdbx_description
1 polymer ?
#
loop_
_entity_poly.entity_id
_entity_poly.type
_entity_poly.pdbx_seq_one_letter_code
_entity_poly.pdbx_strand_id
1 'polypeptide(L)'
;MPHPRRLRFAVELHEPLPGRTWLDSAREVEQLGYSTVFLPDHFDEGPGPIAAAAAFAAVTRTLNVGILVLDCDFRHPAVLARELATIDQIAEGRLEVGLGAGWKKADYDRSGIPMDRPGVRVSRLQEHTAV
;
A
#
# COMPACT_ATOMS: atom_id res chain seq x y z
N MET A 1 -35.39 -0.51 -4.24
CA MET A 1 -34.57 0.06 -5.33
C MET A 1 -33.11 -0.22 -5.01
N PRO A 2 -32.28 -0.68 -5.95
CA PRO A 2 -30.85 -0.85 -5.67
C PRO A 2 -30.24 0.51 -5.36
N HIS A 3 -29.51 0.64 -4.26
CA HIS A 3 -28.80 1.84 -3.90
C HIS A 3 -27.74 2.11 -4.99
N PRO A 4 -27.74 3.26 -5.67
CA PRO A 4 -26.74 3.54 -6.69
C PRO A 4 -25.36 3.65 -6.01
N ARG A 5 -24.58 2.59 -6.06
CA ARG A 5 -23.18 2.63 -5.62
C ARG A 5 -22.40 3.49 -6.61
N ARG A 6 -21.83 4.58 -6.13
CA ARG A 6 -20.91 5.37 -6.94
C ARG A 6 -19.67 4.53 -7.25
N LEU A 7 -19.27 4.47 -8.50
CA LEU A 7 -17.99 3.88 -8.88
C LEU A 7 -16.86 4.74 -8.30
N ARG A 8 -15.85 4.06 -7.78
CA ARG A 8 -14.59 4.66 -7.32
C ARG A 8 -13.50 4.21 -8.27
N PHE A 9 -12.64 5.13 -8.68
CA PHE A 9 -11.49 4.82 -9.53
C PHE A 9 -10.23 5.05 -8.72
N ALA A 10 -9.32 4.10 -8.80
CA ALA A 10 -8.00 4.16 -8.19
C ALA A 10 -6.92 4.06 -9.24
N VAL A 11 -5.73 4.50 -8.90
CA VAL A 11 -4.50 4.30 -9.69
C VAL A 11 -3.42 3.71 -8.80
N GLU A 12 -2.63 2.81 -9.33
CA GLU A 12 -1.42 2.30 -8.68
C GLU A 12 -0.20 2.96 -9.34
N LEU A 13 0.67 3.54 -8.53
CA LEU A 13 1.87 4.21 -8.99
C LEU A 13 3.12 3.37 -8.70
N HIS A 14 3.76 2.89 -9.75
CA HIS A 14 5.06 2.20 -9.72
C HIS A 14 6.23 3.15 -9.89
N GLU A 15 5.98 4.33 -10.46
CA GLU A 15 6.92 5.42 -10.69
C GLU A 15 6.17 6.76 -10.59
N PRO A 16 6.88 7.88 -10.39
CA PRO A 16 6.25 9.19 -10.45
C PRO A 16 5.64 9.46 -11.83
N LEU A 17 4.58 10.25 -11.89
CA LEU A 17 4.04 10.72 -13.15
C LEU A 17 5.12 11.47 -13.98
N PRO A 18 5.06 11.43 -15.32
CA PRO A 18 6.07 12.04 -16.16
C PRO A 18 6.36 13.50 -15.80
N GLY A 19 7.63 13.80 -15.49
CA GLY A 19 8.07 15.13 -15.10
C GLY A 19 7.63 15.60 -13.71
N ARG A 20 7.18 14.69 -12.86
CA ARG A 20 6.74 14.99 -11.48
C ARG A 20 7.66 14.34 -10.45
N THR A 21 7.64 14.87 -9.24
CA THR A 21 8.12 14.17 -8.05
C THR A 21 7.04 13.21 -7.55
N TRP A 22 7.38 12.31 -6.62
CA TRP A 22 6.40 11.45 -5.95
C TRP A 22 5.27 12.24 -5.29
N LEU A 23 5.61 13.33 -4.57
CA LEU A 23 4.62 14.14 -3.87
C LEU A 23 3.75 14.95 -4.82
N ASP A 24 4.31 15.45 -5.92
CA ASP A 24 3.52 16.13 -6.94
C ASP A 24 2.61 15.18 -7.69
N SER A 25 3.06 13.92 -7.89
CA SER A 25 2.21 12.89 -8.47
C SER A 25 0.99 12.59 -7.59
N ALA A 26 1.17 12.50 -6.28
CA ALA A 26 0.05 12.30 -5.35
C ALA A 26 -0.95 13.48 -5.41
N ARG A 27 -0.46 14.71 -5.43
CA ARG A 27 -1.31 15.91 -5.58
C ARG A 27 -2.05 15.94 -6.91
N GLU A 28 -1.39 15.55 -8.01
CA GLU A 28 -2.00 15.52 -9.33
C GLU A 28 -3.06 14.42 -9.43
N VAL A 29 -2.83 13.25 -8.86
CA VAL A 29 -3.82 12.16 -8.77
C VAL A 29 -5.07 12.63 -8.00
N GLU A 30 -4.90 13.38 -6.91
CA GLU A 30 -6.00 14.00 -6.18
C GLU A 30 -6.77 15.01 -7.04
N GLN A 31 -6.06 15.89 -7.74
CA GLN A 31 -6.66 16.92 -8.61
C GLN A 31 -7.41 16.31 -9.80
N LEU A 32 -6.97 15.16 -10.31
CA LEU A 32 -7.64 14.41 -11.36
C LEU A 32 -8.92 13.71 -10.88
N GLY A 33 -9.20 13.71 -9.58
CA GLY A 33 -10.43 13.17 -9.01
C GLY A 33 -10.41 11.66 -8.78
N TYR A 34 -9.27 11.02 -8.77
CA TYR A 34 -9.16 9.63 -8.31
C TYR A 34 -9.55 9.53 -6.84
N SER A 35 -10.18 8.43 -6.47
CA SER A 35 -10.58 8.18 -5.09
C SER A 35 -9.45 7.63 -4.23
N THR A 36 -8.52 6.91 -4.84
CA THR A 36 -7.43 6.25 -4.11
C THR A 36 -6.17 6.20 -4.99
N VAL A 37 -5.02 6.43 -4.38
CA VAL A 37 -3.72 6.08 -4.95
C VAL A 37 -3.17 4.88 -4.21
N PHE A 38 -2.77 3.84 -4.95
CA PHE A 38 -2.11 2.66 -4.40
C PHE A 38 -0.61 2.66 -4.72
N LEU A 39 0.14 2.02 -3.84
CA LEU A 39 1.57 1.77 -3.97
C LEU A 39 1.81 0.25 -3.94
N PRO A 40 2.72 -0.28 -4.76
CA PRO A 40 3.15 -1.68 -4.68
C PRO A 40 4.12 -1.89 -3.52
N ASP A 41 4.29 -3.14 -3.10
CA ASP A 41 5.28 -3.56 -2.11
C ASP A 41 6.29 -4.54 -2.74
N HIS A 42 7.06 -4.03 -3.71
CA HIS A 42 8.08 -4.78 -4.43
C HIS A 42 9.47 -4.15 -4.23
N PHE A 43 10.54 -4.98 -4.34
CA PHE A 43 11.93 -4.51 -4.20
C PHE A 43 12.54 -4.01 -5.51
N ASP A 44 11.90 -4.21 -6.63
CA ASP A 44 12.39 -3.81 -7.96
C ASP A 44 11.59 -2.67 -8.60
N GLU A 45 10.50 -2.27 -7.98
CA GLU A 45 9.65 -1.20 -8.48
C GLU A 45 8.95 -0.45 -7.35
N GLY A 46 8.69 0.82 -7.56
CA GLY A 46 8.04 1.66 -6.57
C GLY A 46 8.95 2.11 -5.43
N PRO A 47 8.44 2.95 -4.56
CA PRO A 47 9.10 3.39 -3.34
C PRO A 47 8.79 2.42 -2.20
N GLY A 48 9.52 2.51 -1.07
CA GLY A 48 9.11 1.83 0.16
C GLY A 48 7.70 2.28 0.58
N PRO A 49 6.68 1.40 0.53
CA PRO A 49 5.27 1.82 0.52
C PRO A 49 4.83 2.50 1.82
N ILE A 50 5.38 2.10 2.97
CA ILE A 50 5.04 2.68 4.28
C ILE A 50 5.43 4.16 4.34
N ALA A 51 6.68 4.48 3.95
CA ALA A 51 7.16 5.85 3.95
C ALA A 51 6.43 6.71 2.92
N ALA A 52 6.20 6.16 1.72
CA ALA A 52 5.52 6.87 0.65
C ALA A 52 4.03 7.11 0.97
N ALA A 53 3.33 6.15 1.55
CA ALA A 53 1.93 6.33 1.97
C ALA A 53 1.80 7.43 3.03
N ALA A 54 2.69 7.47 4.03
CA ALA A 54 2.72 8.55 5.01
C ALA A 54 2.95 9.93 4.36
N ALA A 55 3.89 10.01 3.41
CA ALA A 55 4.18 11.24 2.70
C ALA A 55 3.01 11.68 1.79
N PHE A 56 2.36 10.75 1.10
CA PHE A 56 1.18 11.05 0.27
C PHE A 56 0.00 11.51 1.13
N ALA A 57 -0.25 10.86 2.26
CA ALA A 57 -1.28 11.27 3.22
C ALA A 57 -1.08 12.71 3.71
N ALA A 58 0.18 13.08 3.99
CA ALA A 58 0.52 14.41 4.50
C ALA A 58 0.36 15.53 3.45
N VAL A 59 0.42 15.23 2.15
CA VAL A 59 0.36 16.25 1.08
C VAL A 59 -0.97 16.27 0.34
N THR A 60 -1.89 15.37 0.65
CA THR A 60 -3.25 15.27 0.08
C THR A 60 -4.31 15.47 1.16
N ARG A 61 -5.55 15.78 0.76
CA ARG A 61 -6.64 16.10 1.69
C ARG A 61 -7.84 15.16 1.56
N THR A 62 -8.14 14.71 0.38
CA THR A 62 -9.34 13.93 0.05
C THR A 62 -9.00 12.58 -0.57
N LEU A 63 -7.81 12.46 -1.15
CA LEU A 63 -7.32 11.23 -1.77
C LEU A 63 -7.06 10.18 -0.70
N ASN A 64 -7.65 9.00 -0.85
CA ASN A 64 -7.26 7.86 -0.04
C ASN A 64 -5.87 7.39 -0.49
N VAL A 65 -5.06 6.99 0.46
CA VAL A 65 -3.74 6.41 0.20
C VAL A 65 -3.76 4.94 0.59
N GLY A 66 -3.19 4.10 -0.23
CA GLY A 66 -3.26 2.67 0.03
C GLY A 66 -2.02 1.92 -0.44
N ILE A 67 -1.95 0.67 -0.02
CA ILE A 67 -0.90 -0.26 -0.44
C ILE A 67 -1.58 -1.52 -0.93
N LEU A 68 -1.27 -1.92 -2.15
CA LEU A 68 -1.93 -3.04 -2.83
C LEU A 68 -0.89 -3.96 -3.49
N VAL A 69 -0.38 -4.93 -2.74
CA VAL A 69 -0.69 -5.26 -1.36
C VAL A 69 0.62 -5.36 -0.56
N LEU A 70 0.57 -5.13 0.75
CA LEU A 70 1.71 -5.40 1.63
C LEU A 70 1.97 -6.90 1.71
N ASP A 71 3.21 -7.31 1.47
CA ASP A 71 3.62 -8.69 1.70
C ASP A 71 3.86 -8.93 3.20
N CYS A 72 3.11 -9.87 3.76
CA CYS A 72 3.18 -10.19 5.18
C CYS A 72 4.53 -10.79 5.61
N ASP A 73 5.33 -11.29 4.67
CA ASP A 73 6.64 -11.86 4.96
C ASP A 73 7.72 -10.78 5.19
N PHE A 74 7.49 -9.54 4.74
CA PHE A 74 8.52 -8.49 4.76
C PHE A 74 8.57 -7.70 6.08
N ARG A 75 7.56 -7.83 6.94
CA ARG A 75 7.46 -7.02 8.17
C ARG A 75 6.89 -7.83 9.33
N HIS A 76 7.37 -7.54 10.52
CA HIS A 76 6.76 -8.10 11.73
C HIS A 76 5.36 -7.50 11.92
N PRO A 77 4.30 -8.32 12.20
CA PRO A 77 2.92 -7.85 12.24
C PRO A 77 2.67 -6.71 13.24
N ALA A 78 3.22 -6.79 14.44
CA ALA A 78 3.05 -5.74 15.44
C ALA A 78 3.73 -4.41 15.05
N VAL A 79 4.85 -4.47 14.33
CA VAL A 79 5.52 -3.27 13.80
C VAL A 79 4.67 -2.67 12.70
N LEU A 80 4.22 -3.51 11.76
CA LEU A 80 3.36 -3.08 10.65
C LEU A 80 2.06 -2.44 11.15
N ALA A 81 1.37 -3.08 12.09
CA ALA A 81 0.14 -2.54 12.68
C ALA A 81 0.35 -1.15 13.28
N ARG A 82 1.46 -0.94 14.01
CA ARG A 82 1.80 0.37 14.57
C ARG A 82 2.07 1.43 13.49
N GLU A 83 2.79 1.07 12.43
CA GLU A 83 3.08 1.97 11.32
C GLU A 83 1.80 2.35 10.57
N LEU A 84 0.95 1.37 10.26
CA LEU A 84 -0.33 1.60 9.58
C LEU A 84 -1.28 2.48 10.42
N ALA A 85 -1.37 2.24 11.72
CA ALA A 85 -2.14 3.10 12.63
C ALA A 85 -1.63 4.56 12.62
N THR A 86 -0.32 4.75 12.54
CA THR A 86 0.28 6.08 12.45
C THR A 86 -0.06 6.75 11.12
N ILE A 87 0.02 6.01 10.00
CA ILE A 87 -0.35 6.53 8.68
C ILE A 87 -1.84 6.90 8.65
N ASP A 88 -2.70 6.07 9.23
CA ASP A 88 -4.14 6.34 9.29
C ASP A 88 -4.47 7.61 10.07
N GLN A 89 -3.74 7.87 11.17
CA GLN A 89 -3.85 9.14 11.90
C GLN A 89 -3.41 10.33 11.05
N ILE A 90 -2.29 10.24 10.32
CA ILE A 90 -1.82 11.29 9.41
C ILE A 90 -2.82 11.48 8.26
N ALA A 91 -3.38 10.41 7.77
CA ALA A 91 -4.36 10.39 6.69
C ALA A 91 -5.77 10.80 7.13
N GLU A 92 -6.02 10.98 8.43
CA GLU A 92 -7.37 11.28 8.96
C GLU A 92 -8.43 10.24 8.52
N GLY A 93 -8.07 8.94 8.59
CA GLY A 93 -8.96 7.83 8.24
C GLY A 93 -9.06 7.53 6.74
N ARG A 94 -8.11 8.01 5.91
CA ARG A 94 -8.07 7.78 4.46
C ARG A 94 -7.13 6.65 4.03
N LEU A 95 -6.63 5.84 4.98
CA LEU A 95 -5.76 4.72 4.65
C LEU A 95 -6.56 3.52 4.16
N GLU A 96 -6.14 2.92 3.06
CA GLU A 96 -6.64 1.64 2.53
C GLU A 96 -5.50 0.62 2.52
N VAL A 97 -5.68 -0.53 3.18
CA VAL A 97 -4.63 -1.54 3.33
C VAL A 97 -5.04 -2.84 2.68
N GLY A 98 -4.24 -3.29 1.71
CA GLY A 98 -4.25 -4.66 1.24
C GLY A 98 -3.12 -5.46 1.88
N LEU A 99 -3.41 -6.65 2.38
CA LEU A 99 -2.42 -7.61 2.87
C LEU A 99 -2.37 -8.82 1.94
N GLY A 100 -1.17 -9.32 1.66
CA GLY A 100 -0.94 -10.45 0.78
C GLY A 100 0.06 -11.44 1.37
N ALA A 101 -0.01 -12.69 0.88
CA ALA A 101 0.88 -13.78 1.31
C ALA A 101 2.18 -13.87 0.49
N GLY A 102 2.48 -12.85 -0.32
CA GLY A 102 3.63 -12.87 -1.22
C GLY A 102 3.49 -13.83 -2.41
N TRP A 103 4.11 -13.48 -3.53
CA TRP A 103 4.08 -14.31 -4.74
C TRP A 103 5.33 -14.19 -5.60
N LYS A 104 5.98 -13.03 -5.58
CA LYS A 104 7.06 -12.66 -6.50
C LYS A 104 8.40 -13.14 -5.95
N LYS A 105 8.84 -14.31 -6.40
CA LYS A 105 10.10 -14.92 -5.95
C LYS A 105 11.30 -13.97 -6.02
N ALA A 106 11.34 -13.08 -7.01
CA ALA A 106 12.44 -12.12 -7.17
C ALA A 106 12.60 -11.17 -5.98
N ASP A 107 11.51 -10.82 -5.29
CA ASP A 107 11.56 -9.97 -4.10
C ASP A 107 12.25 -10.69 -2.94
N TYR A 108 11.94 -11.98 -2.75
CA TYR A 108 12.57 -12.82 -1.74
C TYR A 108 14.06 -13.02 -2.03
N ASP A 109 14.41 -13.29 -3.29
CA ASP A 109 15.82 -13.47 -3.71
C ASP A 109 16.65 -12.18 -3.49
N ARG A 110 16.06 -11.01 -3.73
CA ARG A 110 16.72 -9.71 -3.55
C ARG A 110 16.83 -9.28 -2.08
N SER A 111 15.81 -9.54 -1.30
CA SER A 111 15.76 -9.16 0.12
C SER A 111 16.53 -10.13 1.02
N GLY A 112 16.77 -11.36 0.56
CA GLY A 112 17.32 -12.43 1.38
C GLY A 112 16.31 -13.03 2.38
N ILE A 113 15.04 -12.64 2.29
CA ILE A 113 13.96 -13.23 3.08
C ILE A 113 13.63 -14.61 2.51
N PRO A 114 13.54 -15.68 3.32
CA PRO A 114 13.19 -17.00 2.83
C PRO A 114 11.76 -17.04 2.28
N MET A 115 11.59 -17.55 1.06
CA MET A 115 10.27 -17.80 0.49
C MET A 115 9.75 -19.17 0.93
N ASP A 116 8.95 -19.21 1.97
CA ASP A 116 8.33 -20.44 2.47
C ASP A 116 7.30 -21.01 1.50
N ARG A 117 6.90 -22.26 1.73
CA ARG A 117 5.84 -22.91 0.94
C ARG A 117 4.52 -22.13 1.04
N PRO A 118 3.68 -22.11 -0.01
CA PRO A 118 2.44 -21.31 -0.05
C PRO A 118 1.54 -21.46 1.17
N GLY A 119 1.35 -22.69 1.68
CA GLY A 119 0.52 -22.91 2.87
C GLY A 119 1.04 -22.24 4.13
N VAL A 120 2.36 -22.17 4.32
CA VAL A 120 2.98 -21.46 5.46
C VAL A 120 2.74 -19.96 5.33
N ARG A 121 2.92 -19.42 4.13
CA ARG A 121 2.72 -17.98 3.86
C ARG A 121 1.26 -17.55 4.05
N VAL A 122 0.31 -18.39 3.62
CA VAL A 122 -1.14 -18.15 3.85
C VAL A 122 -1.48 -18.19 5.33
N SER A 123 -0.93 -19.14 6.10
CA SER A 123 -1.12 -19.17 7.56
C SER A 123 -0.56 -17.90 8.22
N ARG A 124 0.61 -17.45 7.78
CA ARG A 124 1.21 -16.19 8.28
C ARG A 124 0.34 -14.97 7.94
N LEU A 125 -0.24 -14.92 6.75
CA LEU A 125 -1.20 -13.87 6.40
C LEU A 125 -2.42 -13.86 7.35
N GLN A 126 -2.94 -15.05 7.71
CA GLN A 126 -4.02 -15.14 8.68
C GLN A 126 -3.62 -14.60 10.06
N GLU A 127 -2.41 -14.90 10.51
CA GLU A 127 -1.86 -14.37 11.76
C GLU A 127 -1.72 -12.83 11.71
N HIS A 128 -1.25 -12.28 10.61
CA HIS A 128 -1.15 -10.81 10.41
C HIS A 128 -2.50 -10.11 10.47
N THR A 129 -3.57 -10.75 9.99
CA THR A 129 -4.91 -10.16 10.04
C THR A 129 -5.56 -10.23 11.41
N ALA A 130 -4.97 -10.96 12.36
CA ALA A 130 -5.47 -11.09 13.74
C ALA A 130 -4.85 -10.07 14.71
N VAL A 131 -3.85 -9.30 14.28
CA VAL A 131 -3.16 -8.26 15.06
C VAL A 131 -3.84 -6.92 14.82
#